data_3c94e83febc4fde2e16a7416169c2656
#
_entry.id   3c94e83febc4fde2e16a7416169c2656
#
_cell.length_a   1.000
_cell.length_b   1.000
_cell.length_c   1.000
_cell.angle_alpha   90.00
_cell.angle_beta   90.00
_cell.angle_gamma   90.00
#
_symmetry.space_group_name_H-M   'P 1'
#
loop_
_entity.id
_entity.type
_entity.pdbx_description
1 polymer ?
#
loop_
_entity_poly.entity_id
_entity_poly.type
_entity_poly.pdbx_seq_one_letter_code
_entity_poly.pdbx_strand_id
1 'polypeptide(L)'
;THVKKRRKLHQAVKGFKWGRKNLIKVAKTARTKAGAHAYIDRRKKKRNARALWQIKIGAFVRAEGLSYSKFIAALKAKNVMLDRKILADMAVKYPELLKKIIASLK
;
A
#
# COMPACT_ATOMS: atom_id res chain seq x y z
N THR A 1 20.06 -9.06 32.02
CA THR A 1 21.53 -9.13 32.01
C THR A 1 22.08 -8.94 30.61
N HIS A 2 23.36 -8.72 30.52
CA HIS A 2 24.06 -8.49 29.25
C HIS A 2 23.88 -9.63 28.26
N VAL A 3 24.00 -10.87 28.71
CA VAL A 3 23.92 -12.05 27.85
C VAL A 3 22.56 -12.16 27.19
N LYS A 4 21.49 -11.96 27.94
CA LYS A 4 20.12 -12.02 27.42
C LYS A 4 19.85 -10.91 26.41
N LYS A 5 20.32 -9.69 26.72
CA LYS A 5 20.14 -8.54 25.80
C LYS A 5 20.88 -8.76 24.47
N ARG A 6 22.13 -9.26 24.55
CA ARG A 6 22.93 -9.57 23.37
C ARG A 6 22.28 -10.67 22.51
N ARG A 7 21.75 -11.70 23.16
CA ARG A 7 21.06 -12.80 22.48
C ARG A 7 19.84 -12.29 21.73
N LYS A 8 19.03 -11.44 22.36
CA LYS A 8 17.86 -10.84 21.71
C LYS A 8 18.25 -9.98 20.51
N LEU A 9 19.34 -9.20 20.66
CA LEU A 9 19.85 -8.38 19.57
C LEU A 9 20.30 -9.24 18.39
N HIS A 10 21.06 -10.31 18.64
CA HIS A 10 21.50 -11.23 17.60
C HIS A 10 20.34 -11.92 16.89
N GLN A 11 19.29 -12.27 17.61
CA GLN A 11 18.07 -12.82 17.00
C GLN A 11 17.38 -11.79 16.08
N ALA A 12 17.34 -10.53 16.52
CA ALA A 12 16.70 -9.46 15.76
C ALA A 12 17.45 -9.12 14.47
N VAL A 13 18.78 -9.32 14.43
CA VAL A 13 19.61 -9.02 13.25
C VAL A 13 19.99 -10.29 12.47
N LYS A 14 19.37 -11.41 12.79
CA LYS A 14 19.60 -12.65 12.07
C LYS A 14 19.25 -12.46 10.59
N GLY A 15 20.16 -12.84 9.70
CA GLY A 15 20.02 -12.64 8.27
C GLY A 15 20.60 -11.35 7.75
N PHE A 16 21.03 -10.44 8.62
CA PHE A 16 21.71 -9.21 8.22
C PHE A 16 23.09 -9.55 7.64
N LYS A 17 23.54 -8.75 6.69
CA LYS A 17 24.79 -9.00 5.98
C LYS A 17 25.98 -8.39 6.70
N TRP A 18 27.14 -9.01 6.49
CA TRP A 18 28.45 -8.58 6.98
C TRP A 18 28.48 -8.41 8.51
N GLY A 19 29.16 -7.39 9.02
CA GLY A 19 29.32 -7.15 10.47
C GLY A 19 28.03 -6.81 11.20
N ARG A 20 26.96 -6.49 10.51
CA ARG A 20 25.67 -6.17 11.12
C ARG A 20 25.01 -7.35 11.81
N LYS A 21 25.40 -8.58 11.44
CA LYS A 21 24.83 -9.80 12.02
C LYS A 21 25.58 -10.27 13.29
N ASN A 22 26.82 -9.84 13.52
CA ASN A 22 27.66 -10.37 14.61
C ASN A 22 28.31 -9.31 15.51
N LEU A 23 28.65 -8.13 15.00
CA LEU A 23 29.25 -7.06 15.80
C LEU A 23 28.17 -6.29 16.55
N ILE A 24 28.22 -6.32 17.89
CA ILE A 24 27.17 -5.73 18.74
C ILE A 24 26.92 -4.25 18.44
N LYS A 25 27.99 -3.48 18.30
CA LYS A 25 27.91 -2.03 18.07
C LYS A 25 27.18 -1.72 16.75
N VAL A 26 27.59 -2.40 15.69
CA VAL A 26 26.98 -2.26 14.35
C VAL A 26 25.57 -2.84 14.33
N ALA A 27 25.35 -3.96 15.03
CA ALA A 27 24.04 -4.61 15.08
C ALA A 27 22.99 -3.72 15.75
N LYS A 28 23.35 -3.00 16.81
CA LYS A 28 22.43 -2.06 17.48
C LYS A 28 21.95 -0.97 16.50
N THR A 29 22.87 -0.35 15.79
CA THR A 29 22.57 0.68 14.81
C THR A 29 21.73 0.12 13.67
N ALA A 30 22.10 -1.05 13.15
CA ALA A 30 21.39 -1.70 12.05
C ALA A 30 19.95 -2.03 12.44
N ARG A 31 19.73 -2.56 13.64
CA ARG A 31 18.38 -2.88 14.16
C ARG A 31 17.52 -1.63 14.25
N THR A 32 18.06 -0.54 14.82
CA THR A 32 17.33 0.71 14.98
C THR A 32 16.96 1.31 13.63
N LYS A 33 17.90 1.35 12.69
CA LYS A 33 17.64 1.85 11.33
C LYS A 33 16.64 0.98 10.58
N ALA A 34 16.73 -0.35 10.71
CA ALA A 34 15.78 -1.26 10.09
C ALA A 34 14.35 -1.00 10.59
N GLY A 35 14.18 -0.77 11.89
CA GLY A 35 12.89 -0.43 12.47
C GLY A 35 12.34 0.89 11.94
N ALA A 36 13.19 1.92 11.82
CA ALA A 36 12.82 3.22 11.30
C ALA A 36 12.42 3.13 9.81
N HIS A 37 13.19 2.40 9.00
CA HIS A 37 12.88 2.17 7.60
C HIS A 37 11.57 1.39 7.43
N ALA A 38 11.36 0.36 8.25
CA ALA A 38 10.12 -0.42 8.22
C ALA A 38 8.90 0.45 8.52
N TYR A 39 9.00 1.34 9.51
CA TYR A 39 7.92 2.28 9.85
C TYR A 39 7.57 3.19 8.68
N ILE A 40 8.59 3.80 8.07
CA ILE A 40 8.42 4.69 6.91
C ILE A 40 7.84 3.92 5.72
N ASP A 41 8.38 2.72 5.44
CA ASP A 41 7.99 1.92 4.29
C ASP A 41 6.58 1.37 4.40
N ARG A 42 6.10 1.05 5.63
CA ARG A 42 4.71 0.65 5.82
C ARG A 42 3.74 1.77 5.42
N ARG A 43 4.11 3.02 5.69
CA ARG A 43 3.31 4.17 5.27
C ARG A 43 3.38 4.40 3.76
N LYS A 44 4.56 4.23 3.18
CA LYS A 44 4.73 4.28 1.72
C LYS A 44 3.95 3.19 1.02
N LYS A 45 3.90 1.99 1.59
CA LYS A 45 3.12 0.87 1.04
C LYS A 45 1.65 1.23 0.90
N LYS A 46 1.08 1.89 1.90
CA LYS A 46 -0.33 2.34 1.87
C LYS A 46 -0.56 3.38 0.77
N ARG A 47 0.35 4.34 0.64
CA ARG A 47 0.26 5.37 -0.42
C ARG A 47 0.39 4.75 -1.81
N ASN A 48 1.32 3.80 -1.96
CA ASN A 48 1.54 3.11 -3.23
C ASN A 48 0.34 2.27 -3.63
N ALA A 49 -0.29 1.59 -2.65
CA ALA A 49 -1.51 0.81 -2.88
C ALA A 49 -2.64 1.73 -3.38
N ARG A 50 -2.83 2.88 -2.74
CA ARG A 50 -3.84 3.86 -3.16
C ARG A 50 -3.57 4.39 -4.56
N ALA A 51 -2.31 4.71 -4.87
CA ALA A 51 -1.92 5.16 -6.20
C ALA A 51 -2.22 4.11 -7.26
N LEU A 52 -1.96 2.83 -6.97
CA LEU A 52 -2.26 1.73 -7.87
C LEU A 52 -3.76 1.58 -8.10
N TRP A 53 -4.57 1.72 -7.05
CA TRP A 53 -6.04 1.68 -7.18
C TRP A 53 -6.53 2.80 -8.10
N GLN A 54 -5.99 4.00 -7.95
CA GLN A 54 -6.34 5.15 -8.78
C GLN A 54 -5.99 4.90 -10.25
N ILE A 55 -4.82 4.29 -10.51
CA ILE A 55 -4.40 3.94 -11.87
C ILE A 55 -5.36 2.93 -12.50
N LYS A 56 -5.71 1.88 -11.77
CA LYS A 56 -6.63 0.84 -12.25
C LYS A 56 -8.02 1.40 -12.55
N ILE A 57 -8.56 2.20 -11.64
CA ILE A 57 -9.86 2.85 -11.82
C ILE A 57 -9.81 3.81 -13.00
N GLY A 58 -8.76 4.64 -13.06
CA GLY A 58 -8.60 5.62 -14.14
C GLY A 58 -8.53 4.98 -15.53
N ALA A 59 -7.77 3.89 -15.65
CA ALA A 59 -7.69 3.16 -16.92
C ALA A 59 -9.06 2.64 -17.37
N PHE A 60 -9.83 2.10 -16.43
CA PHE A 60 -11.16 1.56 -16.74
C PHE A 60 -12.14 2.67 -17.14
N VAL A 61 -12.22 3.74 -16.38
CA VAL A 61 -13.21 4.81 -16.64
C VAL A 61 -12.86 5.64 -17.88
N ARG A 62 -11.58 5.75 -18.23
CA ARG A 62 -11.18 6.39 -19.50
C ARG A 62 -11.69 5.62 -20.71
N ALA A 63 -11.65 4.30 -20.65
CA ALA A 63 -12.22 3.44 -21.69
C ALA A 63 -13.72 3.67 -21.82
N GLU A 64 -14.40 4.06 -20.75
CA GLU A 64 -15.83 4.38 -20.73
C GLU A 64 -16.13 5.87 -21.02
N GLY A 65 -15.11 6.66 -21.34
CA GLY A 65 -15.28 8.05 -21.73
C GLY A 65 -15.27 9.06 -20.59
N LEU A 66 -14.83 8.66 -19.39
CA LEU A 66 -14.75 9.55 -18.22
C LEU A 66 -13.32 9.71 -17.74
N SER A 67 -13.00 10.86 -17.12
CA SER A 67 -11.77 11.02 -16.38
C SER A 67 -11.96 10.51 -14.95
N TYR A 68 -10.86 10.16 -14.29
CA TYR A 68 -10.89 9.72 -12.89
C TYR A 68 -11.56 10.75 -11.99
N SER A 69 -11.19 12.02 -12.11
CA SER A 69 -11.74 13.12 -11.30
C SER A 69 -13.26 13.22 -11.45
N LYS A 70 -13.75 13.18 -12.68
CA LYS A 70 -15.17 13.26 -12.97
C LYS A 70 -15.92 12.04 -12.42
N PHE A 71 -15.32 10.85 -12.51
CA PHE A 71 -15.91 9.62 -11.98
C PHE A 71 -16.07 9.71 -10.45
N ILE A 72 -15.00 10.13 -9.74
CA ILE A 72 -15.04 10.26 -8.28
C ILE A 72 -16.06 11.34 -7.86
N ALA A 73 -16.10 12.46 -8.56
CA ALA A 73 -17.09 13.51 -8.31
C ALA A 73 -18.53 13.02 -8.49
N ALA A 74 -18.78 12.22 -9.53
CA ALA A 74 -20.09 11.65 -9.79
C ALA A 74 -20.51 10.65 -8.70
N LEU A 75 -19.58 9.82 -8.22
CA LEU A 75 -19.84 8.91 -7.12
C LEU A 75 -20.22 9.66 -5.84
N LYS A 76 -19.54 10.73 -5.53
CA LYS A 76 -19.85 11.56 -4.36
C LYS A 76 -21.19 12.25 -4.49
N ALA A 77 -21.52 12.77 -5.67
CA ALA A 77 -22.78 13.44 -5.94
C ALA A 77 -23.97 12.49 -5.80
N LYS A 78 -23.80 11.23 -6.13
CA LYS A 78 -24.85 10.19 -6.02
C LYS A 78 -24.80 9.44 -4.67
N ASN A 79 -23.93 9.85 -3.76
CA ASN A 79 -23.74 9.22 -2.44
C ASN A 79 -23.38 7.73 -2.51
N VAL A 80 -22.63 7.34 -3.53
CA VAL A 80 -22.12 5.97 -3.67
C VAL A 80 -20.86 5.86 -2.81
N MET A 81 -20.90 5.01 -1.77
CA MET A 81 -19.85 4.94 -0.74
C MET A 81 -18.91 3.75 -0.92
N LEU A 82 -18.55 3.44 -2.16
CA LEU A 82 -17.57 2.40 -2.46
C LEU A 82 -16.17 3.01 -2.37
N ASP A 83 -15.24 2.28 -1.72
CA ASP A 83 -13.88 2.75 -1.61
C ASP A 83 -13.06 2.40 -2.88
N ARG A 84 -11.88 2.99 -2.97
CA ARG A 84 -11.02 2.84 -4.16
C ARG A 84 -10.52 1.41 -4.33
N LYS A 85 -10.25 0.71 -3.24
CA LYS A 85 -9.81 -0.69 -3.28
C LYS A 85 -10.88 -1.58 -3.94
N ILE A 86 -12.12 -1.43 -3.49
CA ILE A 86 -13.25 -2.18 -4.04
C ILE A 86 -13.46 -1.84 -5.51
N LEU A 87 -13.44 -0.56 -5.87
CA LEU A 87 -13.61 -0.12 -7.26
C LEU A 87 -12.50 -0.65 -8.16
N ALA A 88 -11.26 -0.66 -7.69
CA ALA A 88 -10.13 -1.21 -8.45
C ALA A 88 -10.29 -2.72 -8.67
N ASP A 89 -10.74 -3.46 -7.64
CA ASP A 89 -11.01 -4.89 -7.76
C ASP A 89 -12.14 -5.16 -8.74
N MET A 90 -13.19 -4.35 -8.73
CA MET A 90 -14.30 -4.46 -9.68
C MET A 90 -13.85 -4.21 -11.11
N ALA A 91 -12.95 -3.26 -11.33
CA ALA A 91 -12.41 -2.98 -12.65
C ALA A 91 -11.68 -4.17 -13.26
N VAL A 92 -11.01 -4.97 -12.41
CA VAL A 92 -10.25 -6.15 -12.84
C VAL A 92 -11.13 -7.40 -12.89
N LYS A 93 -11.92 -7.67 -11.85
CA LYS A 93 -12.65 -8.92 -11.67
C LYS A 93 -14.09 -8.88 -12.17
N TYR A 94 -14.74 -7.72 -12.05
CA TYR A 94 -16.17 -7.57 -12.35
C TYR A 94 -16.42 -6.35 -13.24
N PRO A 95 -15.85 -6.30 -14.45
CA PRO A 95 -15.98 -5.12 -15.31
C PRO A 95 -17.41 -4.81 -15.70
N GLU A 96 -18.23 -5.82 -15.92
CA GLU A 96 -19.64 -5.62 -16.28
C GLU A 96 -20.44 -4.90 -15.20
N LEU A 97 -20.19 -5.25 -13.93
CA LEU A 97 -20.84 -4.62 -12.80
C LEU A 97 -20.42 -3.14 -12.69
N LEU A 98 -19.13 -2.86 -12.87
CA LEU A 98 -18.63 -1.49 -12.81
C LEU A 98 -19.18 -0.64 -13.98
N LYS A 99 -19.33 -1.21 -15.17
CA LYS A 99 -19.97 -0.54 -16.29
C LYS A 99 -21.41 -0.13 -15.97
N LYS A 100 -22.16 -1.00 -15.29
CA LYS A 100 -23.53 -0.70 -14.83
C LYS A 100 -23.56 0.45 -13.85
N ILE A 101 -22.60 0.50 -12.92
CA ILE A 101 -22.47 1.60 -11.97
C ILE A 101 -22.19 2.91 -12.71
N ILE A 102 -21.26 2.90 -13.66
CA ILE A 102 -20.91 4.08 -14.46
C ILE A 102 -22.14 4.57 -15.23
N ALA A 103 -22.88 3.66 -15.83
CA ALA A 103 -24.10 4.01 -16.58
C ALA A 103 -25.15 4.68 -15.67
N SER A 104 -25.26 4.23 -14.42
CA SER A 104 -26.21 4.81 -13.45
C SER A 104 -25.81 6.21 -12.99
N LEU A 105 -24.55 6.60 -13.16
CA LEU A 105 -24.04 7.93 -12.78
C LEU A 105 -24.29 9.00 -13.84
N LYS A 106 -24.62 8.60 -15.06
CA LYS A 106 -24.85 9.51 -16.18
C LYS A 106 -26.26 10.15 -16.20
#